data_826869bfcddb79822fe9c354c921477c
#
_entry.id   826869bfcddb79822fe9c354c921477c
#
_cell.length_a   1.000
_cell.length_b   1.000
_cell.length_c   1.000
_cell.angle_alpha   90.00
_cell.angle_beta   90.00
_cell.angle_gamma   90.00
#
_symmetry.space_group_name_H-M   'P 1'
#
loop_
_entity.id
_entity.type
_entity.pdbx_description
1 polymer ?
#
loop_
_entity_poly.entity_id
_entity_poly.type
_entity_poly.pdbx_seq_one_letter_code
_entity_poly.pdbx_strand_id
1 'polypeptide(L)'
;MLTAKRGDAASPEIEEWANRVARPVDEAVKVQVYFDADSSTYVLRLAKAARVLIFRLSETQVHTAGREAECERTLQRKIKDLWNLI
;
A
#
# COMPACT_ATOMS: atom_id res chain seq x y z
N MET A 1 7.16 -12.23 -0.56
CA MET A 1 5.77 -11.83 -0.22
C MET A 1 5.76 -10.84 0.92
N LEU A 2 4.77 -9.99 0.97
CA LEU A 2 4.68 -8.95 2.00
C LEU A 2 4.21 -9.51 3.35
N THR A 3 3.39 -10.53 3.32
CA THR A 3 2.84 -11.19 4.52
C THR A 3 2.44 -12.61 4.17
N ALA A 4 2.48 -13.50 5.16
CA ALA A 4 1.95 -14.86 5.05
C ALA A 4 0.46 -14.92 5.41
N LYS A 5 -0.07 -13.88 6.02
CA LYS A 5 -1.49 -13.79 6.38
C LYS A 5 -2.34 -13.44 5.18
N ARG A 6 -3.64 -13.73 5.26
CA ARG A 6 -4.57 -13.49 4.16
C ARG A 6 -5.78 -12.69 4.62
N GLY A 7 -6.41 -12.01 3.67
CA GLY A 7 -7.62 -11.24 3.92
C GLY A 7 -7.41 -10.14 4.94
N ASP A 8 -8.40 -9.92 5.78
CA ASP A 8 -8.35 -8.87 6.80
C ASP A 8 -7.16 -9.03 7.75
N ALA A 9 -6.74 -10.25 8.03
CA ALA A 9 -5.61 -10.51 8.93
C ALA A 9 -4.29 -9.99 8.36
N ALA A 10 -4.18 -9.87 7.03
CA ALA A 10 -2.97 -9.38 6.38
C ALA A 10 -2.90 -7.85 6.40
N SER A 11 -4.03 -7.16 6.51
CA SER A 11 -4.08 -5.69 6.39
C SER A 11 -3.15 -4.96 7.35
N PRO A 12 -3.07 -5.30 8.65
CA PRO A 12 -2.15 -4.60 9.56
C PRO A 12 -0.68 -4.76 9.17
N GLU A 13 -0.29 -5.93 8.66
CA GLU A 13 1.10 -6.16 8.26
C GLU A 13 1.43 -5.41 6.97
N ILE A 14 0.50 -5.36 6.03
CA ILE A 14 0.68 -4.59 4.80
C ILE A 14 0.74 -3.10 5.12
N GLU A 15 -0.09 -2.64 6.04
CA GLU A 15 -0.09 -1.23 6.47
C GLU A 15 1.24 -0.85 7.12
N GLU A 16 1.78 -1.70 7.97
CA GLU A 16 3.09 -1.48 8.59
C GLU A 16 4.18 -1.41 7.52
N TRP A 17 4.17 -2.37 6.58
CA TRP A 17 5.11 -2.37 5.46
C TRP A 17 5.00 -1.08 4.64
N ALA A 18 3.78 -0.67 4.30
CA ALA A 18 3.54 0.50 3.47
C ALA A 18 4.04 1.78 4.14
N ASN A 19 3.80 1.94 5.45
CA ASN A 19 4.28 3.11 6.17
C ASN A 19 5.80 3.10 6.30
N ARG A 20 6.41 1.93 6.45
CA ARG A 20 7.87 1.78 6.49
C ARG A 20 8.50 2.18 5.16
N VAL A 21 7.89 1.78 4.05
CA VAL A 21 8.34 2.16 2.70
C VAL A 21 8.14 3.65 2.44
N ALA A 22 7.01 4.19 2.88
CA ALA A 22 6.68 5.60 2.65
C ALA A 22 7.58 6.57 3.43
N ARG A 23 7.98 6.20 4.62
CA ARG A 23 8.69 7.11 5.54
C ARG A 23 9.94 7.74 4.94
N PRO A 24 10.86 6.99 4.29
CA PRO A 24 12.04 7.61 3.67
C PRO A 24 11.72 8.43 2.43
N VAL A 25 10.56 8.24 1.82
CA VAL A 25 10.12 9.04 0.66
C VAL A 25 9.48 10.33 1.13
N ASP A 26 8.58 10.25 2.10
CA ASP A 26 7.88 11.42 2.65
C ASP A 26 7.26 11.04 4.01
N GLU A 27 7.82 11.56 5.10
CA GLU A 27 7.34 11.28 6.45
C GLU A 27 5.90 11.75 6.70
N ALA A 28 5.43 12.73 5.93
CA ALA A 28 4.07 13.27 6.11
C ALA A 28 2.99 12.37 5.52
N VAL A 29 3.37 11.39 4.70
CA VAL A 29 2.41 10.46 4.10
C VAL A 29 2.04 9.38 5.10
N LYS A 30 0.74 9.15 5.26
CA LYS A 30 0.20 8.06 6.07
C LYS A 30 -0.54 7.10 5.15
N VAL A 31 -0.33 5.81 5.38
CA VAL A 31 -0.98 4.76 4.58
C VAL A 31 -1.90 3.97 5.47
N GLN A 32 -3.15 3.83 5.05
CA GLN A 32 -4.13 2.95 5.67
C GLN A 32 -4.45 1.83 4.71
N VAL A 33 -4.59 0.62 5.23
CA VAL A 33 -4.83 -0.57 4.39
C VAL A 33 -6.04 -1.33 4.93
N TYR A 34 -6.93 -1.72 4.02
CA TYR A 34 -8.00 -2.64 4.34
C TYR A 34 -8.19 -3.62 3.20
N PHE A 35 -8.83 -4.75 3.49
CA PHE A 35 -9.08 -5.80 2.50
C PHE A 35 -10.49 -5.66 1.95
N ASP A 36 -10.61 -5.66 0.62
CA ASP A 36 -11.89 -5.68 -0.08
C ASP A 36 -12.17 -7.11 -0.53
N ALA A 37 -13.08 -7.78 0.18
CA ALA A 37 -13.39 -9.17 -0.10
C ALA A 37 -14.08 -9.38 -1.45
N ASP A 38 -14.84 -8.38 -1.92
CA ASP A 38 -15.55 -8.50 -3.19
C ASP A 38 -14.60 -8.58 -4.38
N SER A 39 -13.50 -7.83 -4.34
CA SER A 39 -12.50 -7.83 -5.42
C SER A 39 -11.28 -8.66 -5.08
N SER A 40 -11.16 -9.19 -3.86
CA SER A 40 -9.97 -9.88 -3.36
C SER A 40 -8.71 -9.04 -3.50
N THR A 41 -8.82 -7.76 -3.17
CA THR A 41 -7.69 -6.83 -3.23
C THR A 41 -7.49 -6.13 -1.91
N TYR A 42 -6.26 -5.68 -1.68
CA TYR A 42 -5.93 -4.80 -0.57
C TYR A 42 -5.99 -3.36 -1.06
N VAL A 43 -6.77 -2.53 -0.39
CA VAL A 43 -6.93 -1.13 -0.74
C VAL A 43 -5.99 -0.32 0.13
N LEU A 44 -5.12 0.46 -0.51
CA LEU A 44 -4.17 1.31 0.16
C LEU A 44 -4.60 2.76 -0.03
N ARG A 45 -4.81 3.45 1.09
CA ARG A 45 -5.21 4.85 1.11
C ARG A 45 -4.02 5.67 1.59
N LEU A 46 -3.46 6.47 0.68
CA LEU A 46 -2.36 7.37 0.98
C LEU A 46 -2.93 8.75 1.26
N ALA A 47 -2.51 9.36 2.35
CA ALA A 47 -2.99 10.68 2.73
C ALA A 47 -1.83 11.58 3.14
N LYS A 48 -1.84 12.80 2.64
CA LYS A 48 -0.91 13.87 3.03
C LYS A 48 -1.67 15.18 3.03
N ALA A 49 -1.84 15.79 4.20
CA ALA A 49 -2.67 16.98 4.37
C ALA A 49 -4.08 16.72 3.81
N ALA A 50 -4.58 17.56 2.89
CA ALA A 50 -5.89 17.41 2.29
C ALA A 50 -5.90 16.48 1.06
N ARG A 51 -4.75 15.94 0.68
CA ARG A 51 -4.61 15.09 -0.51
C ARG A 51 -4.78 13.63 -0.13
N VAL A 52 -5.53 12.88 -0.93
CA VAL A 52 -5.76 11.45 -0.74
C VAL A 52 -5.66 10.76 -2.08
N LEU A 53 -4.96 9.65 -2.13
CA LEU A 53 -4.88 8.80 -3.30
C LEU A 53 -5.12 7.36 -2.88
N ILE A 54 -5.93 6.64 -3.64
CA ILE A 54 -6.24 5.24 -3.34
C ILE A 54 -5.78 4.37 -4.49
N PHE A 55 -5.11 3.27 -4.17
CA PHE A 55 -4.78 2.24 -5.16
C PHE A 55 -4.91 0.85 -4.53
N ARG A 56 -4.84 -0.17 -5.37
CA ARG A 56 -5.08 -1.55 -4.94
C ARG A 56 -3.89 -2.44 -5.27
N LEU A 57 -3.64 -3.41 -4.40
CA LEU A 57 -2.73 -4.52 -4.65
C LEU A 57 -3.55 -5.81 -4.59
N SER A 58 -3.36 -6.70 -5.58
CA SER A 58 -4.03 -7.99 -5.58
C SER A 58 -3.42 -8.92 -4.54
N GLU A 59 -4.18 -9.93 -4.12
CA GLU A 59 -3.63 -10.97 -3.26
C GLU A 59 -2.42 -11.66 -3.90
N THR A 60 -2.47 -11.86 -5.22
CA THR A 60 -1.34 -12.45 -5.95
C THR A 60 -0.08 -11.60 -5.81
N GLN A 61 -0.19 -10.27 -5.97
CA GLN A 61 0.96 -9.39 -5.82
C GLN A 61 1.53 -9.44 -4.41
N VAL A 62 0.66 -9.50 -3.41
CA VAL A 62 1.06 -9.49 -2.00
C VAL A 62 1.69 -10.82 -1.58
N HIS A 63 1.16 -11.95 -2.07
CA HIS A 63 1.53 -13.27 -1.60
C HIS A 63 2.53 -14.01 -2.49
N THR A 64 2.91 -13.46 -3.64
CA THR A 64 3.88 -14.12 -4.52
C THR A 64 5.29 -13.72 -4.11
N ALA A 65 6.13 -14.72 -3.82
CA ALA A 65 7.53 -14.48 -3.53
C ALA A 65 8.21 -13.82 -4.74
N GLY A 66 9.07 -12.86 -4.48
CA GLY A 66 9.81 -12.14 -5.52
C GLY A 66 9.11 -10.90 -6.06
N ARG A 67 7.88 -10.60 -5.61
CA ARG A 67 7.16 -9.40 -6.05
C ARG A 67 7.23 -8.22 -5.09
N GLU A 68 7.97 -8.36 -3.99
CA GLU A 68 8.09 -7.32 -2.97
C GLU A 68 8.64 -6.01 -3.56
N ALA A 69 9.69 -6.12 -4.38
CA ALA A 69 10.30 -4.94 -5.01
C ALA A 69 9.34 -4.23 -5.98
N GLU A 70 8.52 -5.00 -6.69
CA GLU A 70 7.50 -4.45 -7.58
C GLU A 70 6.45 -3.67 -6.77
N CYS A 71 5.96 -4.25 -5.67
CA CYS A 71 5.01 -3.59 -4.80
C CYS A 71 5.59 -2.32 -4.21
N GLU A 72 6.85 -2.36 -3.79
CA GLU A 72 7.54 -1.19 -3.23
C GLU A 72 7.65 -0.07 -4.27
N ARG A 73 8.05 -0.39 -5.49
CA ARG A 73 8.15 0.60 -6.57
C ARG A 73 6.79 1.20 -6.90
N THR A 74 5.75 0.37 -6.91
CA THR A 74 4.38 0.86 -7.14
C THR A 74 3.96 1.85 -6.07
N LEU A 75 4.20 1.52 -4.80
CA LEU A 75 3.88 2.42 -3.69
C LEU A 75 4.66 3.73 -3.79
N GLN A 76 5.96 3.66 -4.05
CA GLN A 76 6.79 4.86 -4.20
C GLN A 76 6.29 5.76 -5.32
N ARG A 77 5.89 5.18 -6.45
CA ARG A 77 5.31 5.94 -7.57
C ARG A 77 4.00 6.60 -7.16
N LYS A 78 3.15 5.88 -6.43
CA LYS A 78 1.87 6.43 -5.99
C LYS A 78 2.04 7.58 -5.00
N ILE A 79 3.08 7.54 -4.16
CA ILE A 79 3.40 8.66 -3.28
C ILE A 79 3.75 9.89 -4.11
N LYS A 80 4.53 9.73 -5.16
CA LYS A 80 4.86 10.84 -6.06
C LYS A 80 3.63 11.35 -6.81
N ASP A 81 2.74 10.47 -7.22
CA ASP A 81 1.47 10.84 -7.82
C ASP A 81 0.62 11.67 -6.84
N LEU A 82 0.63 11.31 -5.57
CA LEU A 82 -0.06 12.05 -4.53
C LEU A 82 0.44 13.50 -4.43
N TRP A 83 1.74 13.72 -4.60
CA TRP A 83 2.32 15.07 -4.58
C TRP A 83 1.78 15.94 -5.70
N ASN A 84 1.39 15.35 -6.82
CA ASN A 84 0.93 16.04 -8.00
C ASN A 84 -0.60 16.21 -8.06
N LEU A 85 -1.32 15.74 -7.06
CA LEU A 85 -2.76 15.95 -6.97
C LEU A 85 -3.06 17.41 -6.64
N ILE A 86 -4.04 17.95 -7.35
CA ILE A 86 -4.45 19.33 -7.21
C ILE A 86 -5.83 19.41 -6.56
#